data_98f7afdf752302ddcdd5f4a531e34c96
#
_entry.id   98f7afdf752302ddcdd5f4a531e34c96
#
_cell.length_a   1.000
_cell.length_b   1.000
_cell.length_c   1.000
_cell.angle_alpha   90.00
_cell.angle_beta   90.00
_cell.angle_gamma   90.00
#
_symmetry.space_group_name_H-M   'P 1'
#
loop_
_entity.id
_entity.type
_entity.pdbx_description
1 polymer ?
#
loop_
_entity_poly.entity_id
_entity_poly.type
_entity_poly.pdbx_seq_one_letter_code
_entity_poly.pdbx_strand_id
1 'polypeptide(L)'
;MLGYLYARAGRYRDVVEHFDAMLRIKRDRPDVKNMRSMYAAFSHYPDQSVEKYQATTISAEVGKDGIALPYSIHGKKVRWALDTDLSVSLMSESEAHFLGVTIEGPPVRAVDTDANITSVRTAVVDELTIGNVKFHSVAFLVLPDTQLPTDELSTGNRGLVGLPVALALQAIGWKSDGTFEIGLSPRPPASTVGNLFFDGFSPVVRVNFEGQSLDFILDTGNQAGTELWSRFAEDFAVFIKQRGRRGEQTLTGIAGSNDRETTVLPEIRLRVGGLEASLRPVQVFSKPVGDDFHHGLLGLDVLSQAREVRIDFRSMTLQLLP
;
A
#
# COMPACT_ATOMS: atom_id res chain seq x y z
N MET A 1 10.41 -14.41 -6.91
CA MET A 1 10.18 -13.26 -7.82
C MET A 1 8.91 -13.42 -8.66
N LEU A 2 8.74 -14.48 -9.47
CA LEU A 2 7.54 -14.64 -10.33
C LEU A 2 6.22 -14.70 -9.53
N GLY A 3 6.20 -15.32 -8.35
CA GLY A 3 5.00 -15.36 -7.49
C GLY A 3 4.50 -13.98 -7.09
N TYR A 4 5.39 -13.02 -6.84
CA TYR A 4 5.01 -11.63 -6.56
C TYR A 4 4.35 -10.95 -7.76
N LEU A 5 4.84 -11.22 -8.98
CA LEU A 5 4.22 -10.69 -10.21
C LEU A 5 2.79 -11.20 -10.39
N TYR A 6 2.59 -12.49 -10.17
CA TYR A 6 1.25 -13.08 -10.25
C TYR A 6 0.31 -12.51 -9.18
N ALA A 7 0.78 -12.39 -7.94
CA ALA A 7 -0.05 -11.85 -6.85
C ALA A 7 -0.44 -10.40 -7.11
N ARG A 8 0.49 -9.56 -7.53
CA ARG A 8 0.21 -8.17 -7.92
C ARG A 8 -0.77 -8.04 -9.10
N ALA A 9 -0.80 -9.06 -9.97
CA ALA A 9 -1.74 -9.12 -11.08
C ALA A 9 -3.09 -9.77 -10.72
N GLY A 10 -3.30 -10.16 -9.45
CA GLY A 10 -4.52 -10.87 -9.01
C GLY A 10 -4.67 -12.28 -9.59
N ARG A 11 -3.56 -12.91 -10.01
CA ARG A 11 -3.52 -14.26 -10.62
C ARG A 11 -3.16 -15.30 -9.56
N TYR A 12 -4.06 -15.52 -8.62
CA TYR A 12 -3.76 -16.28 -7.40
C TYR A 12 -3.57 -17.79 -7.63
N ARG A 13 -4.17 -18.37 -8.67
CA ARG A 13 -3.89 -19.74 -9.07
C ARG A 13 -2.43 -19.92 -9.48
N ASP A 14 -1.92 -19.01 -10.31
CA ASP A 14 -0.52 -19.04 -10.75
C ASP A 14 0.45 -18.81 -9.58
N VAL A 15 0.07 -17.99 -8.59
CA VAL A 15 0.83 -17.82 -7.34
C VAL A 15 1.02 -19.16 -6.64
N VAL A 16 -0.09 -19.89 -6.43
CA VAL A 16 -0.07 -21.18 -5.73
C VAL A 16 0.76 -22.20 -6.50
N GLU A 17 0.55 -22.34 -7.81
CA GLU A 17 1.33 -23.24 -8.66
C GLU A 17 2.83 -22.95 -8.62
N HIS A 18 3.20 -21.66 -8.65
CA HIS A 18 4.59 -21.23 -8.55
C HIS A 18 5.20 -21.57 -7.20
N PHE A 19 4.51 -21.29 -6.09
CA PHE A 19 5.00 -21.61 -4.75
C PHE A 19 5.06 -23.13 -4.51
N ASP A 20 4.11 -23.90 -5.05
CA ASP A 20 4.17 -25.36 -5.03
C ASP A 20 5.41 -25.89 -5.79
N ALA A 21 5.76 -25.27 -6.92
CA ALA A 21 6.99 -25.61 -7.64
C ALA A 21 8.25 -25.28 -6.80
N MET A 22 8.29 -24.14 -6.13
CA MET A 22 9.40 -23.78 -5.23
C MET A 22 9.54 -24.77 -4.06
N LEU A 23 8.43 -25.16 -3.44
CA LEU A 23 8.41 -26.10 -2.32
C LEU A 23 8.80 -27.54 -2.73
N ARG A 24 8.62 -27.92 -3.99
CA ARG A 24 9.17 -29.19 -4.52
C ARG A 24 10.70 -29.18 -4.57
N ILE A 25 11.31 -28.02 -4.84
CA ILE A 25 12.77 -27.86 -4.89
C ILE A 25 13.33 -27.74 -3.46
N LYS A 26 12.74 -26.90 -2.63
CA LYS A 26 13.16 -26.67 -1.24
C LYS A 26 11.94 -26.67 -0.32
N ARG A 27 11.73 -27.81 0.36
CA ARG A 27 10.54 -28.05 1.20
C ARG A 27 10.49 -27.20 2.48
N ASP A 28 11.63 -26.81 3.01
CA ASP A 28 11.72 -26.05 4.26
C ASP A 28 11.88 -24.55 3.99
N ARG A 29 10.76 -23.93 3.61
CA ARG A 29 10.60 -22.50 3.36
C ARG A 29 9.29 -22.06 4.00
N PRO A 30 9.30 -21.73 5.32
CA PRO A 30 8.10 -21.32 6.05
C PRO A 30 7.46 -20.05 5.46
N ASP A 31 8.28 -19.12 4.98
CA ASP A 31 7.84 -17.92 4.27
C ASP A 31 6.99 -18.25 3.02
N VAL A 32 7.50 -19.17 2.17
CA VAL A 32 6.78 -19.62 0.97
C VAL A 32 5.51 -20.38 1.34
N LYS A 33 5.55 -21.23 2.38
CA LYS A 33 4.38 -21.96 2.86
C LYS A 33 3.28 -21.03 3.33
N ASN A 34 3.62 -19.98 4.08
CA ASN A 34 2.67 -19.02 4.58
C ASN A 34 2.00 -18.23 3.43
N MET A 35 2.81 -17.68 2.49
CA MET A 35 2.29 -16.99 1.31
C MET A 35 1.41 -17.91 0.46
N ARG A 36 1.89 -19.14 0.20
CA ARG A 36 1.12 -20.15 -0.54
C ARG A 36 -0.24 -20.42 0.12
N SER A 37 -0.27 -20.57 1.44
CA SER A 37 -1.50 -20.82 2.21
C SER A 37 -2.49 -19.67 2.10
N MET A 38 -2.02 -18.43 2.21
CA MET A 38 -2.86 -17.24 2.07
C MET A 38 -3.48 -17.14 0.68
N TYR A 39 -2.67 -17.26 -0.38
CA TYR A 39 -3.18 -17.15 -1.76
C TYR A 39 -4.00 -18.35 -2.22
N ALA A 40 -3.85 -19.52 -1.57
CA ALA A 40 -4.67 -20.69 -1.87
C ALA A 40 -6.17 -20.44 -1.60
N ALA A 41 -6.49 -19.56 -0.65
CA ALA A 41 -7.88 -19.19 -0.37
C ALA A 41 -8.56 -18.50 -1.58
N PHE A 42 -7.79 -17.88 -2.47
CA PHE A 42 -8.30 -17.16 -3.64
C PHE A 42 -8.13 -17.95 -4.96
N SER A 43 -7.34 -19.03 -4.95
CA SER A 43 -6.88 -19.70 -6.18
C SER A 43 -7.98 -20.42 -6.97
N HIS A 44 -9.13 -20.66 -6.37
CA HIS A 44 -10.29 -21.31 -7.02
C HIS A 44 -11.22 -20.30 -7.71
N TYR A 45 -11.01 -19.01 -7.49
CA TYR A 45 -11.73 -17.96 -8.20
C TYR A 45 -11.07 -17.63 -9.55
N PRO A 46 -11.82 -16.98 -10.47
CA PRO A 46 -11.21 -16.38 -11.66
C PRO A 46 -10.15 -15.33 -11.26
N ASP A 47 -9.18 -15.11 -12.14
CA ASP A 47 -8.19 -14.05 -11.97
C ASP A 47 -8.89 -12.68 -11.89
N GLN A 48 -8.32 -11.78 -11.08
CA GLN A 48 -8.79 -10.40 -11.06
C GLN A 48 -8.70 -9.80 -12.46
N SER A 49 -9.74 -9.13 -12.89
CA SER A 49 -9.78 -8.48 -14.19
C SER A 49 -10.45 -7.11 -14.10
N VAL A 50 -10.17 -6.27 -15.07
CA VAL A 50 -10.79 -4.95 -15.24
C VAL A 50 -11.39 -4.87 -16.64
N GLU A 51 -12.65 -4.39 -16.73
CA GLU A 51 -13.27 -4.14 -18.02
C GLU A 51 -12.56 -2.99 -18.75
N LYS A 52 -12.64 -2.98 -20.08
CA LYS A 52 -12.11 -1.87 -20.87
C LYS A 52 -12.84 -0.59 -20.48
N TYR A 53 -12.09 0.41 -20.06
CA TYR A 53 -12.62 1.70 -19.61
C TYR A 53 -11.96 2.87 -20.35
N GLN A 54 -12.59 4.02 -20.29
CA GLN A 54 -12.03 5.30 -20.73
C GLN A 54 -11.49 6.06 -19.52
N ALA A 55 -10.51 6.93 -19.76
CA ALA A 55 -10.02 7.83 -18.73
C ALA A 55 -11.19 8.59 -18.10
N THR A 56 -11.19 8.67 -16.78
CA THR A 56 -12.29 9.28 -16.03
C THR A 56 -11.77 10.07 -14.85
N THR A 57 -12.58 11.00 -14.39
CA THR A 57 -12.32 11.82 -13.22
C THR A 57 -13.44 11.60 -12.22
N ILE A 58 -13.07 11.41 -10.95
CA ILE A 58 -14.00 11.26 -9.83
C ILE A 58 -13.62 12.22 -8.70
N SER A 59 -14.56 12.46 -7.79
CA SER A 59 -14.27 13.22 -6.57
C SER A 59 -13.72 12.27 -5.49
N ALA A 60 -12.57 12.60 -4.96
CA ALA A 60 -11.95 11.96 -3.79
C ALA A 60 -12.03 12.87 -2.58
N GLU A 61 -12.01 12.31 -1.40
CA GLU A 61 -11.66 13.04 -0.18
C GLU A 61 -10.15 12.91 0.01
N VAL A 62 -9.44 14.01 -0.23
CA VAL A 62 -7.99 14.09 -0.05
C VAL A 62 -7.71 14.85 1.24
N GLY A 63 -7.07 14.21 2.20
CA GLY A 63 -6.77 14.81 3.49
C GLY A 63 -5.60 14.15 4.20
N LYS A 64 -5.39 14.55 5.43
CA LYS A 64 -4.37 13.94 6.30
C LYS A 64 -4.61 12.45 6.55
N ASP A 65 -5.87 12.00 6.43
CA ASP A 65 -6.28 10.62 6.71
C ASP A 65 -6.31 9.75 5.44
N GLY A 66 -5.73 10.24 4.34
CA GLY A 66 -5.60 9.47 3.11
C GLY A 66 -6.36 10.01 1.92
N ILE A 67 -6.47 9.16 0.92
CA ILE A 67 -7.21 9.42 -0.30
C ILE A 67 -8.40 8.45 -0.32
N ALA A 68 -9.52 8.90 0.19
CA ALA A 68 -10.74 8.09 0.23
C ALA A 68 -11.53 8.26 -1.08
N LEU A 69 -11.78 7.13 -1.73
CA LEU A 69 -12.42 7.05 -3.04
C LEU A 69 -13.82 6.42 -2.94
N PRO A 70 -14.78 6.87 -3.75
CA PRO A 70 -16.10 6.26 -3.79
C PRO A 70 -16.08 4.98 -4.62
N TYR A 71 -16.32 3.85 -3.97
CA TYR A 71 -16.53 2.57 -4.63
C TYR A 71 -17.99 2.15 -4.57
N SER A 72 -18.39 1.21 -5.43
CA SER A 72 -19.67 0.54 -5.38
C SER A 72 -19.46 -0.98 -5.44
N ILE A 73 -20.11 -1.69 -4.52
CA ILE A 73 -20.11 -3.15 -4.41
C ILE A 73 -21.55 -3.60 -4.20
N HIS A 74 -22.07 -4.51 -5.04
CA HIS A 74 -23.44 -4.98 -4.99
C HIS A 74 -24.49 -3.83 -4.93
N GLY A 75 -24.20 -2.73 -5.66
CA GLY A 75 -25.06 -1.54 -5.67
C GLY A 75 -24.97 -0.65 -4.42
N LYS A 76 -24.21 -1.02 -3.41
CA LYS A 76 -23.98 -0.22 -2.21
C LYS A 76 -22.73 0.64 -2.38
N LYS A 77 -22.85 1.91 -2.01
CA LYS A 77 -21.74 2.87 -2.07
C LYS A 77 -20.94 2.80 -0.80
N VAL A 78 -19.62 2.75 -0.94
CA VAL A 78 -18.64 2.78 0.14
C VAL A 78 -17.57 3.82 -0.18
N ARG A 79 -16.83 4.26 0.84
CA ARG A 79 -15.76 5.22 0.70
C ARG A 79 -14.52 4.69 1.41
N TRP A 80 -13.58 4.18 0.65
CA TRP A 80 -12.39 3.49 1.14
C TRP A 80 -11.12 4.14 0.66
N ALA A 81 -10.08 4.07 1.47
CA ALA A 81 -8.76 4.53 1.04
C ALA A 81 -8.14 3.56 0.03
N LEU A 82 -7.31 4.13 -0.86
CA LEU A 82 -6.43 3.38 -1.74
C LEU A 82 -5.06 3.28 -1.09
N ASP A 83 -4.62 2.05 -0.87
CA ASP A 83 -3.38 1.73 -0.18
C ASP A 83 -2.44 0.94 -1.10
N THR A 84 -1.32 1.55 -1.47
CA THR A 84 -0.36 0.97 -2.41
C THR A 84 0.57 -0.07 -1.78
N ASP A 85 0.66 -0.17 -0.46
CA ASP A 85 1.48 -1.20 0.20
C ASP A 85 0.68 -2.44 0.61
N LEU A 86 -0.64 -2.44 0.42
CA LEU A 86 -1.45 -3.63 0.63
C LEU A 86 -1.39 -4.60 -0.55
N SER A 87 -0.84 -5.79 -0.32
CA SER A 87 -0.77 -6.86 -1.33
C SER A 87 -2.13 -7.49 -1.68
N VAL A 88 -3.13 -7.35 -0.80
CA VAL A 88 -4.53 -7.77 -0.97
C VAL A 88 -5.41 -6.71 -0.29
N SER A 89 -6.55 -6.35 -0.86
CA SER A 89 -7.49 -5.40 -0.25
C SER A 89 -8.01 -5.89 1.11
N LEU A 90 -8.46 -4.98 1.97
CA LEU A 90 -8.96 -5.27 3.30
C LEU A 90 -10.39 -4.77 3.50
N MET A 91 -11.17 -5.47 4.32
CA MET A 91 -12.43 -4.96 4.88
C MET A 91 -12.70 -5.57 6.26
N SER A 92 -13.54 -4.93 7.06
CA SER A 92 -13.98 -5.51 8.33
C SER A 92 -15.09 -6.55 8.12
N GLU A 93 -15.33 -7.42 9.13
CA GLU A 93 -16.43 -8.38 9.09
C GLU A 93 -17.80 -7.68 8.97
N SER A 94 -18.00 -6.61 9.72
CA SER A 94 -19.25 -5.82 9.66
C SER A 94 -19.45 -5.18 8.27
N GLU A 95 -18.36 -4.76 7.63
CA GLU A 95 -18.39 -4.19 6.27
C GLU A 95 -18.76 -5.26 5.23
N ALA A 96 -18.16 -6.46 5.32
CA ALA A 96 -18.51 -7.57 4.45
C ALA A 96 -20.01 -7.94 4.58
N HIS A 97 -20.53 -8.03 5.82
CA HIS A 97 -21.95 -8.26 6.05
C HIS A 97 -22.84 -7.14 5.53
N PHE A 98 -22.44 -5.87 5.74
CA PHE A 98 -23.16 -4.73 5.19
C PHE A 98 -23.25 -4.82 3.67
N LEU A 99 -22.17 -5.19 3.00
CA LEU A 99 -22.12 -5.29 1.54
C LEU A 99 -22.82 -6.55 0.99
N GLY A 100 -23.11 -7.54 1.84
CA GLY A 100 -23.62 -8.84 1.42
C GLY A 100 -22.53 -9.68 0.73
N VAL A 101 -21.27 -9.46 1.11
CA VAL A 101 -20.12 -10.23 0.63
C VAL A 101 -19.97 -11.49 1.47
N THR A 102 -19.85 -12.63 0.83
CA THR A 102 -19.67 -13.93 1.50
C THR A 102 -18.24 -14.04 2.03
N ILE A 103 -18.12 -14.27 3.33
CA ILE A 103 -16.83 -14.57 3.98
C ILE A 103 -16.61 -16.07 3.90
N GLU A 104 -15.52 -16.50 3.30
CA GLU A 104 -15.28 -17.90 2.96
C GLU A 104 -14.06 -18.51 3.64
N GLY A 105 -14.05 -19.83 3.64
CA GLY A 105 -12.92 -20.67 4.03
C GLY A 105 -12.52 -20.60 5.51
N PRO A 106 -11.54 -21.41 5.91
CA PRO A 106 -10.92 -21.33 7.22
C PRO A 106 -10.07 -20.06 7.31
N PRO A 107 -9.79 -19.56 8.53
CA PRO A 107 -8.87 -18.45 8.71
C PRO A 107 -7.49 -18.73 8.12
N VAL A 108 -6.90 -17.72 7.50
CA VAL A 108 -5.54 -17.73 6.97
C VAL A 108 -4.63 -16.81 7.81
N ARG A 109 -3.32 -17.03 7.73
CA ARG A 109 -2.34 -16.19 8.41
C ARG A 109 -1.98 -15.00 7.52
N ALA A 110 -2.15 -13.80 8.04
CA ALA A 110 -1.62 -12.57 7.47
C ALA A 110 -0.48 -12.04 8.33
N VAL A 111 0.44 -11.31 7.70
CA VAL A 111 1.61 -10.73 8.35
C VAL A 111 1.60 -9.24 8.03
N ASP A 112 1.78 -8.41 9.05
CA ASP A 112 1.92 -6.96 8.87
C ASP A 112 3.38 -6.53 8.67
N THR A 113 3.59 -5.24 8.47
CA THR A 113 4.91 -4.64 8.26
C THR A 113 5.87 -4.89 9.43
N ASP A 114 5.35 -5.00 10.65
CA ASP A 114 6.13 -5.28 11.87
C ASP A 114 6.39 -6.78 12.10
N ALA A 115 6.09 -7.62 11.08
CA ALA A 115 6.19 -9.08 11.12
C ALA A 115 5.27 -9.74 12.16
N ASN A 116 4.27 -9.02 12.69
CA ASN A 116 3.25 -9.62 13.53
C ASN A 116 2.31 -10.47 12.68
N ILE A 117 1.85 -11.57 13.27
CA ILE A 117 1.00 -12.54 12.60
C ILE A 117 -0.40 -12.47 13.19
N THR A 118 -1.38 -12.30 12.33
CA THR A 118 -2.79 -12.38 12.70
C THR A 118 -3.54 -13.42 11.88
N SER A 119 -4.71 -13.82 12.38
CA SER A 119 -5.59 -14.78 11.71
C SER A 119 -6.76 -14.00 11.10
N VAL A 120 -6.93 -14.09 9.80
CA VAL A 120 -7.94 -13.35 9.05
C VAL A 120 -8.78 -14.29 8.20
N ARG A 121 -10.01 -13.88 7.86
CA ARG A 121 -10.87 -14.56 6.89
C ARG A 121 -10.62 -14.01 5.50
N THR A 122 -11.23 -14.61 4.50
CA THR A 122 -11.10 -14.20 3.10
C THR A 122 -12.47 -14.02 2.46
N ALA A 123 -12.52 -13.14 1.47
CA ALA A 123 -13.67 -12.93 0.62
C ALA A 123 -13.22 -12.54 -0.80
N VAL A 124 -14.05 -12.81 -1.79
CA VAL A 124 -13.86 -12.29 -3.15
C VAL A 124 -15.11 -11.51 -3.52
N VAL A 125 -14.90 -10.27 -3.94
CA VAL A 125 -15.94 -9.40 -4.48
C VAL A 125 -16.00 -9.64 -5.99
N ASP A 126 -17.12 -10.14 -6.46
CA ASP A 126 -17.34 -10.46 -7.87
C ASP A 126 -17.37 -9.21 -8.76
N GLU A 127 -17.91 -8.08 -8.27
CA GLU A 127 -17.92 -6.81 -8.95
C GLU A 127 -17.64 -5.65 -7.99
N LEU A 128 -16.55 -4.91 -8.26
CA LEU A 128 -16.20 -3.65 -7.62
C LEU A 128 -16.11 -2.56 -8.68
N THR A 129 -16.79 -1.44 -8.47
CA THR A 129 -16.80 -0.31 -9.41
C THR A 129 -16.22 0.95 -8.78
N ILE A 130 -15.41 1.69 -9.54
CA ILE A 130 -14.93 3.04 -9.22
C ILE A 130 -15.11 3.95 -10.44
N GLY A 131 -15.94 4.98 -10.31
CA GLY A 131 -16.31 5.81 -11.46
C GLY A 131 -16.96 4.97 -12.56
N ASN A 132 -16.35 4.94 -13.75
CA ASN A 132 -16.76 4.10 -14.88
C ASN A 132 -15.93 2.82 -15.03
N VAL A 133 -15.06 2.51 -14.06
CA VAL A 133 -14.19 1.35 -14.10
C VAL A 133 -14.79 0.23 -13.29
N LYS A 134 -14.94 -0.93 -13.89
CA LYS A 134 -15.47 -2.14 -13.28
C LYS A 134 -14.40 -3.22 -13.18
N PHE A 135 -14.23 -3.75 -11.98
CA PHE A 135 -13.35 -4.85 -11.66
C PHE A 135 -14.17 -6.09 -11.36
N HIS A 136 -13.60 -7.26 -11.67
CA HIS A 136 -14.14 -8.56 -11.32
C HIS A 136 -13.14 -9.35 -10.48
N SER A 137 -13.66 -10.18 -9.57
CA SER A 137 -12.89 -11.10 -8.73
C SER A 137 -11.82 -10.40 -7.87
N VAL A 138 -12.20 -9.33 -7.18
CA VAL A 138 -11.30 -8.61 -6.30
C VAL A 138 -11.20 -9.32 -4.95
N ALA A 139 -9.98 -9.75 -4.59
CA ALA A 139 -9.71 -10.45 -3.34
C ALA A 139 -9.61 -9.49 -2.14
N PHE A 140 -10.16 -9.92 -1.01
CA PHE A 140 -10.13 -9.21 0.26
C PHE A 140 -9.72 -10.12 1.40
N LEU A 141 -8.87 -9.62 2.29
CA LEU A 141 -8.75 -10.14 3.64
C LEU A 141 -9.85 -9.49 4.50
N VAL A 142 -10.51 -10.30 5.30
CA VAL A 142 -11.59 -9.86 6.17
C VAL A 142 -11.13 -9.98 7.61
N LEU A 143 -11.03 -8.83 8.27
CA LEU A 143 -10.55 -8.71 9.64
C LEU A 143 -11.72 -8.59 10.62
N PRO A 144 -11.59 -9.15 11.82
CA PRO A 144 -12.48 -8.82 12.91
C PRO A 144 -12.57 -7.29 13.13
N ASP A 145 -13.74 -6.78 13.43
CA ASP A 145 -13.95 -5.32 13.62
C ASP A 145 -13.01 -4.72 14.67
N THR A 146 -12.57 -5.51 15.65
CA THR A 146 -11.67 -5.10 16.72
C THR A 146 -10.20 -4.97 16.30
N GLN A 147 -9.83 -5.42 15.10
CA GLN A 147 -8.43 -5.39 14.62
C GLN A 147 -8.12 -4.22 13.70
N LEU A 148 -9.12 -3.68 13.02
CA LEU A 148 -8.92 -2.44 12.28
C LEU A 148 -9.11 -1.26 13.22
N PRO A 149 -8.33 -0.19 13.12
CA PRO A 149 -8.58 1.07 13.85
C PRO A 149 -9.82 1.77 13.25
N THR A 150 -10.89 1.00 13.08
CA THR A 150 -12.11 1.40 12.37
C THR A 150 -13.31 1.47 13.30
N ASP A 151 -13.11 1.25 14.61
CA ASP A 151 -14.20 1.29 15.61
C ASP A 151 -14.92 2.65 15.58
N GLU A 152 -14.18 3.71 15.23
CA GLU A 152 -14.71 5.07 15.07
C GLU A 152 -15.32 5.31 13.68
N LEU A 153 -15.07 4.44 12.69
CA LEU A 153 -15.59 4.60 11.35
C LEU A 153 -16.99 4.03 11.21
N SER A 154 -17.86 4.76 10.53
CA SER A 154 -19.20 4.26 10.18
C SER A 154 -19.11 3.14 9.15
N THR A 155 -20.13 2.29 9.12
CA THR A 155 -20.33 1.31 8.03
C THR A 155 -20.30 2.02 6.67
N GLY A 156 -19.65 1.42 5.69
CA GLY A 156 -19.34 2.02 4.38
C GLY A 156 -17.97 2.68 4.30
N ASN A 157 -17.23 2.73 5.43
CA ASN A 157 -15.87 3.33 5.48
C ASN A 157 -14.81 2.38 6.08
N ARG A 158 -15.17 1.09 6.29
CA ARG A 158 -14.31 0.11 6.97
C ARG A 158 -13.60 -0.83 6.01
N GLY A 159 -12.97 -0.26 4.96
CA GLY A 159 -12.22 -1.02 3.98
C GLY A 159 -11.08 -0.23 3.38
N LEU A 160 -10.13 -0.96 2.79
CA LEU A 160 -8.98 -0.45 2.08
C LEU A 160 -8.85 -1.21 0.75
N VAL A 161 -8.59 -0.49 -0.32
CA VAL A 161 -8.37 -1.09 -1.65
C VAL A 161 -6.87 -1.16 -1.92
N GLY A 162 -6.37 -2.37 -2.18
CA GLY A 162 -4.95 -2.64 -2.28
C GLY A 162 -4.34 -2.46 -3.67
N LEU A 163 -3.04 -2.70 -3.71
CA LEU A 163 -2.18 -2.55 -4.88
C LEU A 163 -2.66 -3.28 -6.15
N PRO A 164 -3.22 -4.51 -6.11
CA PRO A 164 -3.66 -5.16 -7.35
C PRO A 164 -4.71 -4.37 -8.12
N VAL A 165 -5.59 -3.65 -7.42
CA VAL A 165 -6.59 -2.76 -8.05
C VAL A 165 -5.88 -1.51 -8.60
N ALA A 166 -4.98 -0.88 -7.83
CA ALA A 166 -4.21 0.28 -8.29
C ALA A 166 -3.41 -0.03 -9.56
N LEU A 167 -2.76 -1.19 -9.62
CA LEU A 167 -1.99 -1.65 -10.79
C LEU A 167 -2.87 -1.87 -12.03
N ALA A 168 -4.06 -2.42 -11.85
CA ALA A 168 -5.00 -2.65 -12.95
C ALA A 168 -5.52 -1.32 -13.53
N LEU A 169 -5.51 -0.23 -12.76
CA LEU A 169 -5.79 1.13 -13.25
C LEU A 169 -4.64 1.71 -14.08
N GLN A 170 -3.45 1.09 -14.07
CA GLN A 170 -2.24 1.43 -14.81
C GLN A 170 -1.65 2.80 -14.47
N ALA A 171 -2.44 3.85 -14.39
CA ALA A 171 -2.01 5.18 -13.98
C ALA A 171 -3.15 5.89 -13.25
N ILE A 172 -2.81 6.48 -12.13
CA ILE A 172 -3.69 7.25 -11.27
C ILE A 172 -3.05 8.59 -10.94
N GLY A 173 -3.88 9.57 -10.63
CA GLY A 173 -3.41 10.85 -10.13
C GLY A 173 -4.48 11.53 -9.33
N TRP A 174 -4.06 12.47 -8.46
CA TRP A 174 -5.00 13.28 -7.72
C TRP A 174 -4.45 14.69 -7.50
N LYS A 175 -5.36 15.60 -7.24
CA LYS A 175 -5.05 17.00 -6.95
C LYS A 175 -5.51 17.36 -5.56
N SER A 176 -4.91 18.39 -5.01
CA SER A 176 -5.26 18.92 -3.68
C SER A 176 -6.71 19.43 -3.58
N ASP A 177 -7.38 19.65 -4.70
CA ASP A 177 -8.80 20.03 -4.77
C ASP A 177 -9.78 18.85 -4.68
N GLY A 178 -9.28 17.62 -4.49
CA GLY A 178 -10.08 16.40 -4.44
C GLY A 178 -10.40 15.77 -5.80
N THR A 179 -9.85 16.28 -6.88
CA THR A 179 -9.96 15.65 -8.20
C THR A 179 -9.08 14.41 -8.24
N PHE A 180 -9.66 13.24 -8.50
CA PHE A 180 -8.94 11.97 -8.72
C PHE A 180 -9.13 11.50 -10.15
N GLU A 181 -8.03 11.20 -10.83
CA GLU A 181 -7.98 10.85 -12.24
C GLU A 181 -7.54 9.39 -12.43
N ILE A 182 -8.25 8.65 -13.28
CA ILE A 182 -8.00 7.24 -13.60
C ILE A 182 -7.72 7.11 -15.10
N GLY A 183 -6.79 6.24 -15.47
CA GLY A 183 -6.48 5.95 -16.88
C GLY A 183 -5.80 7.11 -17.59
N LEU A 184 -5.00 7.87 -16.88
CA LEU A 184 -4.25 9.00 -17.41
C LEU A 184 -3.45 8.63 -18.65
N SER A 185 -3.43 9.52 -19.62
CA SER A 185 -2.49 9.39 -20.74
C SER A 185 -1.05 9.42 -20.22
N PRO A 186 -0.13 8.62 -20.79
CA PRO A 186 1.27 8.69 -20.43
C PRO A 186 1.76 10.13 -20.59
N ARG A 187 2.32 10.70 -19.51
CA ARG A 187 3.05 11.97 -19.58
C ARG A 187 4.53 11.59 -19.60
N PRO A 188 5.31 12.02 -20.60
CA PRO A 188 6.74 11.78 -20.57
C PRO A 188 7.31 12.27 -19.24
N PRO A 189 8.07 11.45 -18.50
CA PRO A 189 8.73 11.92 -17.30
C PRO A 189 9.75 12.99 -17.71
N ALA A 190 9.99 13.96 -16.82
CA ALA A 190 11.05 14.96 -17.01
C ALA A 190 12.46 14.32 -17.07
N SER A 191 12.58 13.09 -16.59
CA SER A 191 13.76 12.23 -16.65
C SER A 191 13.44 10.98 -17.49
N THR A 192 14.40 10.51 -18.27
CA THR A 192 14.31 9.26 -19.03
C THR A 192 14.36 8.00 -18.17
N VAL A 193 14.63 8.15 -16.88
CA VAL A 193 14.73 7.04 -15.92
C VAL A 193 13.54 7.10 -14.95
N GLY A 194 12.78 6.01 -14.87
CA GLY A 194 11.73 5.84 -13.88
C GLY A 194 12.31 5.91 -12.46
N ASN A 195 11.55 6.48 -11.51
CA ASN A 195 11.90 6.57 -10.11
C ASN A 195 11.05 5.65 -9.21
N LEU A 196 10.20 4.82 -9.83
CA LEU A 196 9.35 3.83 -9.18
C LEU A 196 9.77 2.45 -9.63
N PHE A 197 9.80 1.48 -8.73
CA PHE A 197 10.07 0.07 -9.02
C PHE A 197 9.36 -0.79 -7.98
N PHE A 198 9.51 -2.11 -8.04
CA PHE A 198 8.92 -3.01 -7.07
C PHE A 198 9.99 -3.86 -6.41
N ASP A 199 9.90 -3.95 -5.08
CA ASP A 199 10.53 -5.02 -4.31
C ASP A 199 9.45 -5.88 -3.65
N GLY A 200 9.44 -7.18 -3.99
CA GLY A 200 8.38 -8.07 -3.53
C GLY A 200 6.98 -7.58 -3.91
N PHE A 201 6.17 -7.26 -2.93
CA PHE A 201 4.82 -6.71 -3.08
C PHE A 201 4.82 -5.18 -3.12
N SER A 202 5.80 -4.55 -2.49
CA SER A 202 5.77 -3.12 -2.22
C SER A 202 6.27 -2.29 -3.41
N PRO A 203 5.58 -1.22 -3.80
CA PRO A 203 6.12 -0.22 -4.70
C PRO A 203 7.18 0.60 -3.96
N VAL A 204 8.33 0.78 -4.58
CA VAL A 204 9.47 1.50 -4.02
C VAL A 204 9.77 2.71 -4.88
N VAL A 205 9.95 3.85 -4.24
CA VAL A 205 10.27 5.10 -4.91
C VAL A 205 11.67 5.58 -4.56
N ARG A 206 12.37 6.06 -5.58
CA ARG A 206 13.70 6.66 -5.42
C ARG A 206 13.60 8.11 -4.99
N VAL A 207 14.25 8.42 -3.89
CA VAL A 207 14.25 9.72 -3.22
C VAL A 207 15.69 10.22 -3.14
N ASN A 208 15.93 11.53 -3.20
CA ASN A 208 17.24 12.10 -2.94
C ASN A 208 17.25 12.84 -1.61
N PHE A 209 18.25 12.54 -0.78
CA PHE A 209 18.55 13.23 0.47
C PHE A 209 20.04 13.55 0.53
N GLU A 210 20.41 14.81 0.72
CA GLU A 210 21.80 15.29 0.81
C GLU A 210 22.69 14.81 -0.38
N GLY A 211 22.09 14.71 -1.57
CA GLY A 211 22.77 14.26 -2.78
C GLY A 211 22.88 12.75 -2.95
N GLN A 212 22.42 11.97 -1.98
CA GLN A 212 22.39 10.51 -2.04
C GLN A 212 21.03 10.01 -2.51
N SER A 213 21.02 8.91 -3.26
CA SER A 213 19.81 8.24 -3.73
C SER A 213 19.39 7.18 -2.74
N LEU A 214 18.19 7.29 -2.23
CA LEU A 214 17.60 6.43 -1.21
C LEU A 214 16.34 5.76 -1.76
N ASP A 215 16.02 4.57 -1.29
CA ASP A 215 14.86 3.80 -1.70
C ASP A 215 13.84 3.74 -0.53
N PHE A 216 12.60 4.17 -0.81
CA PHE A 216 11.50 4.21 0.15
C PHE A 216 10.32 3.40 -0.37
N ILE A 217 9.67 2.63 0.48
CA ILE A 217 8.37 2.04 0.17
C ILE A 217 7.35 3.18 0.00
N LEU A 218 6.55 3.13 -1.05
CA LEU A 218 5.48 4.10 -1.30
C LEU A 218 4.17 3.58 -0.74
N ASP A 219 3.69 4.22 0.31
CA ASP A 219 2.47 3.82 1.02
C ASP A 219 1.46 4.98 1.05
N THR A 220 0.43 4.87 0.19
CA THR A 220 -0.67 5.85 0.15
C THR A 220 -1.72 5.61 1.24
N GLY A 221 -1.61 4.52 2.00
CA GLY A 221 -2.44 4.22 3.17
C GLY A 221 -1.85 4.72 4.49
N ASN A 222 -0.56 5.09 4.52
CA ASN A 222 0.08 5.52 5.76
C ASN A 222 -0.27 6.95 6.15
N GLN A 223 -1.11 7.06 7.16
CA GLN A 223 -1.56 8.31 7.77
C GLN A 223 -0.61 8.82 8.86
N ALA A 224 0.23 7.93 9.43
CA ALA A 224 1.18 8.30 10.48
C ALA A 224 2.34 9.17 9.96
N GLY A 225 2.50 9.22 8.63
CA GLY A 225 3.54 10.01 7.96
C GLY A 225 4.76 9.17 7.57
N THR A 226 5.71 9.85 6.95
CA THR A 226 6.95 9.25 6.48
C THR A 226 7.82 8.77 7.64
N GLU A 227 8.33 7.56 7.54
CA GLU A 227 9.20 6.93 8.51
C GLU A 227 10.60 6.74 7.93
N LEU A 228 11.62 6.96 8.75
CA LEU A 228 13.01 6.67 8.40
C LEU A 228 13.46 5.43 9.19
N TRP A 229 13.89 4.38 8.48
CA TRP A 229 14.18 3.08 9.07
C TRP A 229 15.67 2.89 9.43
N SER A 230 15.99 1.73 9.96
CA SER A 230 17.35 1.39 10.43
C SER A 230 18.42 1.64 9.36
N ARG A 231 18.15 1.36 8.11
CA ARG A 231 19.07 1.64 6.99
C ARG A 231 19.40 3.12 6.89
N PHE A 232 18.41 4.00 6.98
CA PHE A 232 18.65 5.44 7.02
C PHE A 232 19.44 5.84 8.27
N ALA A 233 19.13 5.22 9.41
CA ALA A 233 19.84 5.51 10.65
C ALA A 233 21.32 5.14 10.58
N GLU A 234 21.66 4.06 9.89
CA GLU A 234 23.06 3.63 9.67
C GLU A 234 23.78 4.58 8.70
N ASP A 235 23.20 4.84 7.54
CA ASP A 235 23.84 5.65 6.50
C ASP A 235 24.02 7.12 6.92
N PHE A 236 23.17 7.65 7.81
CA PHE A 236 23.20 9.03 8.29
C PHE A 236 23.42 9.17 9.80
N ALA A 237 24.13 8.23 10.44
CA ALA A 237 24.33 8.19 11.89
C ALA A 237 24.90 9.48 12.46
N VAL A 238 25.87 10.10 11.78
CA VAL A 238 26.50 11.37 12.23
C VAL A 238 25.50 12.51 12.19
N PHE A 239 24.72 12.62 11.11
CA PHE A 239 23.68 13.66 10.94
C PHE A 239 22.61 13.53 12.02
N ILE A 240 22.16 12.29 12.30
CA ILE A 240 21.14 12.01 13.30
C ILE A 240 21.66 12.32 14.70
N LYS A 241 22.88 11.93 15.03
CA LYS A 241 23.51 12.21 16.34
C LYS A 241 23.62 13.69 16.64
N GLN A 242 23.84 14.52 15.62
CA GLN A 242 23.97 15.96 15.78
C GLN A 242 22.66 16.71 15.96
N ARG A 243 21.57 16.19 15.42
CA ARG A 243 20.29 16.91 15.29
C ARG A 243 19.11 16.21 15.96
N GLY A 244 19.25 14.91 16.22
CA GLY A 244 18.18 14.09 16.77
C GLY A 244 18.02 14.23 18.27
N ARG A 245 16.81 13.98 18.73
CA ARG A 245 16.47 13.85 20.15
C ARG A 245 15.66 12.57 20.35
N ARG A 246 15.76 11.98 21.54
CA ARG A 246 14.98 10.77 21.85
C ARG A 246 13.49 11.02 21.70
N GLY A 247 12.78 10.06 21.14
CA GLY A 247 11.35 10.04 20.98
C GLY A 247 10.78 8.63 21.05
N GLU A 248 9.48 8.56 20.85
CA GLU A 248 8.71 7.32 20.83
C GLU A 248 7.60 7.46 19.80
N GLN A 249 7.28 6.39 19.09
CA GLN A 249 6.18 6.35 18.15
C GLN A 249 5.44 5.02 18.25
N THR A 250 4.12 5.08 18.23
CA THR A 250 3.25 3.92 18.10
C THR A 250 3.09 3.57 16.62
N LEU A 251 3.48 2.35 16.25
CA LEU A 251 3.19 1.77 14.93
C LEU A 251 1.92 0.94 15.03
N THR A 252 0.99 1.15 14.11
CA THR A 252 -0.27 0.42 14.04
C THR A 252 -0.37 -0.34 12.72
N GLY A 253 -0.49 -1.66 12.81
CA GLY A 253 -0.70 -2.58 11.69
C GLY A 253 -1.98 -3.41 11.87
N ILE A 254 -2.23 -4.32 10.94
CA ILE A 254 -3.40 -5.22 10.98
C ILE A 254 -3.39 -6.21 12.15
N ALA A 255 -2.26 -6.42 12.80
CA ALA A 255 -2.10 -7.31 13.95
C ALA A 255 -2.06 -6.57 15.30
N GLY A 256 -2.23 -5.25 15.31
CA GLY A 256 -2.24 -4.43 16.53
C GLY A 256 -1.26 -3.26 16.49
N SER A 257 -0.98 -2.70 17.67
CA SER A 257 -0.10 -1.53 17.83
C SER A 257 1.07 -1.84 18.75
N ASN A 258 2.25 -1.31 18.40
CA ASN A 258 3.49 -1.46 19.18
C ASN A 258 4.19 -0.10 19.33
N ASP A 259 4.61 0.22 20.56
CA ASP A 259 5.43 1.40 20.81
C ASP A 259 6.91 1.10 20.49
N ARG A 260 7.53 2.00 19.76
CA ARG A 260 8.92 1.91 19.34
C ARG A 260 9.71 3.14 19.78
N GLU A 261 10.90 2.89 20.35
CA GLU A 261 11.87 3.97 20.58
C GLU A 261 12.38 4.51 19.24
N THR A 262 12.41 5.82 19.13
CA THR A 262 12.85 6.53 17.92
C THR A 262 13.82 7.64 18.25
N THR A 263 14.46 8.17 17.22
CA THR A 263 15.10 9.48 17.26
C THR A 263 14.30 10.44 16.42
N VAL A 264 13.85 11.54 17.01
CA VAL A 264 13.10 12.59 16.33
C VAL A 264 14.05 13.60 15.73
N LEU A 265 14.03 13.76 14.43
CA LEU A 265 14.69 14.86 13.73
C LEU A 265 13.69 16.03 13.60
N PRO A 266 14.12 17.28 13.89
CA PRO A 266 13.22 18.43 13.84
C PRO A 266 12.75 18.73 12.43
N GLU A 267 13.62 18.49 11.44
CA GLU A 267 13.33 18.70 10.03
C GLU A 267 14.31 17.92 9.16
N ILE A 268 13.80 17.35 8.07
CA ILE A 268 14.60 16.95 6.90
C ILE A 268 13.88 17.40 5.62
N ARG A 269 14.63 17.45 4.51
CA ARG A 269 14.08 17.73 3.18
C ARG A 269 14.42 16.59 2.24
N LEU A 270 13.40 16.03 1.63
CA LEU A 270 13.52 14.97 0.64
C LEU A 270 13.16 15.51 -0.75
N ARG A 271 13.96 15.18 -1.75
CA ARG A 271 13.59 15.47 -3.14
C ARG A 271 13.03 14.20 -3.78
N VAL A 272 11.77 14.24 -4.16
CA VAL A 272 11.04 13.10 -4.73
C VAL A 272 10.07 13.55 -5.81
N GLY A 273 10.04 12.87 -6.95
CA GLY A 273 9.05 13.07 -8.01
C GLY A 273 8.99 14.48 -8.62
N GLY A 274 10.02 15.30 -8.42
CA GLY A 274 10.07 16.70 -8.87
C GLY A 274 9.79 17.74 -7.75
N LEU A 275 9.40 17.29 -6.55
CA LEU A 275 9.13 18.12 -5.40
C LEU A 275 10.29 18.04 -4.38
N GLU A 276 10.60 19.14 -3.69
CA GLU A 276 11.34 19.15 -2.44
C GLU A 276 10.34 19.20 -1.28
N ALA A 277 10.13 18.04 -0.64
CA ALA A 277 9.22 17.90 0.48
C ALA A 277 9.93 18.13 1.82
N SER A 278 9.29 18.83 2.76
CA SER A 278 9.79 19.08 4.11
C SER A 278 9.02 18.26 5.13
N LEU A 279 9.73 17.45 5.91
CA LEU A 279 9.18 16.65 7.01
C LEU A 279 9.50 17.30 8.36
N ARG A 280 8.47 17.56 9.17
CA ARG A 280 8.61 18.33 10.44
C ARG A 280 7.57 17.91 11.48
N PRO A 281 7.93 17.18 12.53
CA PRO A 281 9.16 16.42 12.72
C PRO A 281 9.11 15.10 11.94
N VAL A 282 10.22 14.35 11.92
CA VAL A 282 10.26 13.00 11.35
C VAL A 282 10.90 12.01 12.33
N GLN A 283 10.36 10.80 12.35
CA GLN A 283 10.82 9.72 13.22
C GLN A 283 11.87 8.87 12.51
N VAL A 284 12.94 8.55 13.21
CA VAL A 284 14.00 7.64 12.77
C VAL A 284 14.03 6.43 13.68
N PHE A 285 13.81 5.26 13.12
CA PHE A 285 13.88 3.98 13.83
C PHE A 285 15.30 3.42 13.74
N SER A 286 15.95 3.21 14.87
CA SER A 286 17.29 2.61 14.94
C SER A 286 17.28 1.09 14.95
N LYS A 287 16.12 0.49 15.20
CA LYS A 287 15.88 -0.96 15.12
C LYS A 287 15.06 -1.27 13.89
N PRO A 288 15.22 -2.45 13.29
CA PRO A 288 14.45 -2.84 12.11
C PRO A 288 12.94 -2.69 12.32
N VAL A 289 12.32 -2.05 11.33
CA VAL A 289 10.88 -1.98 11.14
C VAL A 289 10.65 -2.42 9.70
N GLY A 290 9.78 -3.39 9.47
CA GLY A 290 9.60 -3.96 8.14
C GLY A 290 10.82 -4.76 7.68
N ASP A 291 11.73 -4.13 6.99
CA ASP A 291 12.96 -4.74 6.50
C ASP A 291 14.20 -3.85 6.71
N ASP A 292 15.40 -4.40 6.43
CA ASP A 292 16.67 -3.70 6.52
C ASP A 292 17.20 -3.20 5.16
N PHE A 293 16.42 -3.33 4.09
CA PHE A 293 16.86 -2.99 2.73
C PHE A 293 16.46 -1.58 2.32
N HIS A 294 15.29 -1.11 2.77
CA HIS A 294 14.78 0.20 2.46
C HIS A 294 15.17 1.24 3.51
N HIS A 295 15.26 2.50 3.09
CA HIS A 295 15.60 3.61 4.00
C HIS A 295 14.39 4.09 4.80
N GLY A 296 13.19 3.68 4.42
CA GLY A 296 11.98 4.03 5.12
C GLY A 296 10.72 3.82 4.29
N LEU A 297 9.64 4.41 4.78
CA LEU A 297 8.33 4.39 4.17
C LEU A 297 7.91 5.84 3.89
N LEU A 298 7.51 6.12 2.64
CA LEU A 298 7.04 7.43 2.18
C LEU A 298 5.53 7.48 2.31
N GLY A 299 5.05 8.30 3.23
CA GLY A 299 3.63 8.42 3.57
C GLY A 299 2.94 9.64 2.93
N LEU A 300 1.71 9.85 3.38
CA LEU A 300 0.83 10.93 2.89
C LEU A 300 1.35 12.34 3.19
N ASP A 301 2.14 12.51 4.23
CA ASP A 301 2.73 13.79 4.63
C ASP A 301 3.66 14.39 3.56
N VAL A 302 4.31 13.54 2.74
CA VAL A 302 5.06 13.96 1.56
C VAL A 302 4.13 14.19 0.37
N LEU A 303 3.22 13.26 0.10
CA LEU A 303 2.35 13.32 -1.07
C LEU A 303 1.39 14.52 -1.01
N SER A 304 0.92 14.89 0.18
CA SER A 304 0.01 16.04 0.40
C SER A 304 0.67 17.40 0.21
N GLN A 305 2.00 17.49 0.15
CA GLN A 305 2.69 18.74 -0.16
C GLN A 305 2.66 19.08 -1.66
N ALA A 306 2.32 18.10 -2.51
CA ALA A 306 2.14 18.34 -3.94
C ALA A 306 0.72 18.86 -4.24
N ARG A 307 0.61 19.78 -5.21
CA ARG A 307 -0.69 20.17 -5.75
C ARG A 307 -1.29 19.08 -6.63
N GLU A 308 -0.46 18.32 -7.32
CA GLU A 308 -0.84 17.18 -8.13
C GLU A 308 0.14 16.03 -7.90
N VAL A 309 -0.39 14.83 -7.65
CA VAL A 309 0.36 13.57 -7.57
C VAL A 309 -0.02 12.71 -8.75
N ARG A 310 0.96 12.07 -9.39
CA ARG A 310 0.75 11.08 -10.46
C ARG A 310 1.59 9.85 -10.20
N ILE A 311 0.96 8.69 -10.24
CA ILE A 311 1.62 7.38 -10.22
C ILE A 311 1.29 6.70 -11.55
N ASP A 312 2.30 6.46 -12.37
CA ASP A 312 2.15 5.72 -13.63
C ASP A 312 2.96 4.43 -13.55
N PHE A 313 2.25 3.32 -13.36
CA PHE A 313 2.84 1.99 -13.25
C PHE A 313 3.33 1.43 -14.61
N ARG A 314 2.92 2.02 -15.74
CA ARG A 314 3.41 1.62 -17.08
C ARG A 314 4.80 2.18 -17.34
N SER A 315 5.02 3.44 -16.98
CA SER A 315 6.32 4.12 -17.12
C SER A 315 7.18 4.02 -15.86
N MET A 316 6.66 3.41 -14.79
CA MET A 316 7.32 3.27 -13.50
C MET A 316 7.80 4.62 -12.95
N THR A 317 6.86 5.56 -12.83
CA THR A 317 7.14 6.92 -12.36
C THR A 317 6.16 7.40 -11.31
N LEU A 318 6.70 8.04 -10.28
CA LEU A 318 6.00 8.93 -9.36
C LEU A 318 6.37 10.37 -9.71
N GLN A 319 5.38 11.24 -9.93
CA GLN A 319 5.55 12.67 -10.13
C GLN A 319 4.78 13.43 -9.06
N LEU A 320 5.44 14.36 -8.42
CA LEU A 320 4.88 15.29 -7.46
C LEU A 320 5.04 16.70 -8.03
N LEU A 321 3.93 17.36 -8.35
CA LEU A 321 3.93 18.70 -8.94
C LEU A 321 3.56 19.74 -7.87
N PRO A 322 4.35 20.80 -7.71
CA PRO A 322 4.12 21.84 -6.70
C PRO A 322 2.89 22.70 -6.98
#